data_1368f83f5c707b292d5b2dd7f4056c9b
#
_entry.id   1368f83f5c707b292d5b2dd7f4056c9b
#
_cell.length_a   1.000
_cell.length_b   1.000
_cell.length_c   1.000
_cell.angle_alpha   90.00
_cell.angle_beta   90.00
_cell.angle_gamma   90.00
#
_symmetry.space_group_name_H-M   'P 1'
#
loop_
_entity.id
_entity.type
_entity.pdbx_description
1 polymer ?
#
loop_
_entity_poly.entity_id
_entity_poly.type
_entity_poly.pdbx_seq_one_letter_code
_entity_poly.pdbx_strand_id
1 'polypeptide(L)'
;MEKIIVIRATDPDDSVFKAIMDALNGKRAEVVDVTNMSTSVLRIGELEIHHKHRRVLMAGREVELNHGEYAMLYCMASSPGQLFSKAQLYEAAWGEEYLHGTNSVENIIWRLRRKLEEDPKHPGYIKTVVGAGYKIDIHNRQSGMED
;
A
#
# COMPACT_ATOMS: atom_id res chain seq x y z
N MET A 1 3.18 36.01 0.36
CA MET A 1 2.37 34.82 0.57
C MET A 1 3.15 33.57 0.17
N GLU A 2 3.19 32.61 1.04
CA GLU A 2 3.87 31.35 0.75
C GLU A 2 2.91 30.37 0.09
N LYS A 3 3.43 29.61 -0.83
CA LYS A 3 2.68 28.52 -1.46
C LYS A 3 3.54 27.28 -1.47
N ILE A 4 2.92 26.15 -1.25
CA ILE A 4 3.58 24.85 -1.36
C ILE A 4 3.09 24.19 -2.63
N ILE A 5 4.03 23.84 -3.49
CA ILE A 5 3.74 23.20 -4.77
C ILE A 5 4.38 21.83 -4.75
N VAL A 6 3.59 20.81 -5.00
CA VAL A 6 4.10 19.42 -5.04
C VAL A 6 3.97 18.92 -6.46
N ILE A 7 5.06 18.43 -7.01
CA ILE A 7 5.09 17.93 -8.37
C ILE A 7 5.54 16.48 -8.34
N ARG A 8 4.77 15.62 -8.98
CA ARG A 8 5.14 14.24 -9.22
C ARG A 8 5.13 14.02 -10.73
N ALA A 9 6.25 13.56 -11.25
CA ALA A 9 6.36 13.35 -12.69
C ALA A 9 7.23 12.12 -12.98
N THR A 10 6.98 11.50 -14.12
CA THR A 10 7.87 10.49 -14.64
C THR A 10 8.98 11.22 -15.38
N ASP A 11 10.21 11.04 -14.93
CA ASP A 11 11.32 11.85 -15.37
C ASP A 11 12.60 11.01 -15.50
N PRO A 12 12.64 10.11 -16.52
CA PRO A 12 13.74 9.16 -16.61
C PRO A 12 15.10 9.80 -16.93
N ASP A 13 15.12 10.97 -17.56
CA ASP A 13 16.34 11.64 -17.96
C ASP A 13 16.56 12.98 -17.26
N ASP A 14 15.82 13.25 -16.20
CA ASP A 14 15.90 14.48 -15.42
C ASP A 14 15.53 15.74 -16.20
N SER A 15 14.91 15.61 -17.38
CA SER A 15 14.57 16.77 -18.18
C SER A 15 13.49 17.63 -17.53
N VAL A 16 12.51 17.00 -16.89
CA VAL A 16 11.46 17.72 -16.17
C VAL A 16 12.04 18.43 -14.96
N PHE A 17 12.89 17.73 -14.21
CA PHE A 17 13.54 18.32 -13.05
C PHE A 17 14.34 19.56 -13.44
N LYS A 18 15.12 19.48 -14.50
CA LYS A 18 15.92 20.61 -14.98
C LYS A 18 15.03 21.78 -15.40
N ALA A 19 13.95 21.50 -16.10
CA ALA A 19 13.03 22.54 -16.54
C ALA A 19 12.42 23.29 -15.35
N ILE A 20 12.06 22.56 -14.32
CA ILE A 20 11.51 23.15 -13.11
C ILE A 20 12.55 24.00 -12.39
N MET A 21 13.76 23.51 -12.26
CA MET A 21 14.82 24.26 -11.60
C MET A 21 15.15 25.53 -12.38
N ASP A 22 15.14 25.48 -13.70
CA ASP A 22 15.37 26.67 -14.52
C ASP A 22 14.25 27.69 -14.30
N ALA A 23 13.01 27.23 -14.21
CA ALA A 23 11.89 28.13 -13.98
C ALA A 23 11.98 28.83 -12.63
N LEU A 24 12.63 28.23 -11.66
CA LEU A 24 12.80 28.80 -10.32
C LEU A 24 14.03 29.72 -10.22
N ASN A 25 14.82 29.76 -11.26
CA ASN A 25 16.04 30.57 -11.25
C ASN A 25 15.71 32.05 -11.01
N GLY A 26 16.38 32.65 -10.05
CA GLY A 26 16.14 34.05 -9.70
C GLY A 26 14.92 34.27 -8.81
N LYS A 27 14.22 33.21 -8.43
CA LYS A 27 13.06 33.29 -7.56
C LYS A 27 13.39 32.77 -6.17
N ARG A 28 12.64 33.25 -5.21
CA ARG A 28 12.79 32.76 -3.84
C ARG A 28 11.98 31.49 -3.70
N ALA A 29 12.67 30.36 -3.71
CA ALA A 29 12.00 29.07 -3.56
C ALA A 29 12.93 28.14 -2.82
N GLU A 30 12.33 27.34 -1.95
CA GLU A 30 13.03 26.23 -1.31
C GLU A 30 12.60 24.97 -2.02
N VAL A 31 13.55 24.19 -2.47
CA VAL A 31 13.29 22.96 -3.18
C VAL A 31 13.70 21.78 -2.31
N VAL A 32 12.76 20.88 -2.07
CA VAL A 32 13.03 19.65 -1.36
C VAL A 32 12.72 18.50 -2.28
N ASP A 33 13.75 17.74 -2.62
CA ASP A 33 13.59 16.57 -3.48
C ASP A 33 13.33 15.36 -2.59
N VAL A 34 12.11 14.85 -2.67
CA VAL A 34 11.70 13.72 -1.84
C VAL A 34 11.76 12.39 -2.59
N THR A 35 12.37 12.38 -3.77
CA THR A 35 12.46 11.18 -4.60
C THR A 35 13.13 10.02 -3.86
N ASN A 36 14.16 10.31 -3.12
CA ASN A 36 14.91 9.30 -2.38
C ASN A 36 14.43 9.12 -0.95
N MET A 37 13.38 9.83 -0.57
CA MET A 37 12.76 9.59 0.73
C MET A 37 11.89 8.36 0.63
N SER A 38 11.53 7.80 1.74
CA SER A 38 10.87 6.50 1.78
C SER A 38 9.42 6.51 1.30
N THR A 39 9.14 7.25 0.21
CA THR A 39 7.82 7.25 -0.39
C THR A 39 7.47 5.89 -1.00
N SER A 40 8.48 5.06 -1.26
CA SER A 40 8.28 3.70 -1.74
C SER A 40 8.01 2.71 -0.62
N VAL A 41 8.00 3.16 0.63
CA VAL A 41 7.75 2.30 1.78
C VAL A 41 6.40 2.66 2.38
N LEU A 42 5.53 1.66 2.46
CA LEU A 42 4.25 1.80 3.15
C LEU A 42 4.40 1.23 4.55
N ARG A 43 3.95 1.99 5.53
CA ARG A 43 3.96 1.53 6.92
C ARG A 43 2.56 1.63 7.50
N ILE A 44 2.07 0.51 7.99
CA ILE A 44 0.76 0.42 8.64
C ILE A 44 0.98 -0.37 9.91
N GLY A 45 0.98 0.30 11.07
CA GLY A 45 1.32 -0.38 12.30
C GLY A 45 2.71 -0.98 12.22
N GLU A 46 2.80 -2.28 12.39
CA GLU A 46 4.06 -3.01 12.31
C GLU A 46 4.33 -3.60 10.94
N LEU A 47 3.41 -3.38 10.00
CA LEU A 47 3.57 -3.85 8.63
C LEU A 47 4.37 -2.83 7.83
N GLU A 48 5.39 -3.30 7.13
CA GLU A 48 6.17 -2.47 6.21
C GLU A 48 6.19 -3.14 4.85
N ILE A 49 5.93 -2.36 3.81
CA ILE A 49 5.98 -2.85 2.44
C ILE A 49 6.97 -1.97 1.68
N HIS A 50 8.06 -2.56 1.25
CA HIS A 50 9.08 -1.91 0.45
C HIS A 50 8.80 -2.25 -1.01
N HIS A 51 7.94 -1.46 -1.64
CA HIS A 51 7.42 -1.80 -2.97
C HIS A 51 8.51 -1.90 -4.03
N LYS A 52 9.49 -1.04 -3.95
CA LYS A 52 10.58 -1.02 -4.93
C LYS A 52 11.31 -2.37 -4.98
N HIS A 53 11.44 -3.02 -3.83
CA HIS A 53 12.11 -4.30 -3.73
C HIS A 53 11.16 -5.47 -3.51
N ARG A 54 9.87 -5.20 -3.49
CA ARG A 54 8.81 -6.18 -3.24
C ARG A 54 9.07 -6.98 -1.97
N ARG A 55 9.51 -6.28 -0.93
CA ARG A 55 9.78 -6.87 0.37
C ARG A 55 8.71 -6.46 1.37
N VAL A 56 8.32 -7.41 2.19
CA VAL A 56 7.32 -7.20 3.23
C VAL A 56 7.91 -7.61 4.56
N LEU A 57 7.77 -6.76 5.56
CA LEU A 57 8.18 -7.06 6.92
C LEU A 57 6.98 -6.88 7.84
N MET A 58 6.85 -7.79 8.79
CA MET A 58 5.86 -7.68 9.84
C MET A 58 6.57 -7.78 11.18
N ALA A 59 6.46 -6.74 11.98
CA ALA A 59 7.14 -6.66 13.27
C ALA A 59 8.64 -6.93 13.14
N GLY A 60 9.25 -6.39 12.08
CA GLY A 60 10.67 -6.52 11.82
C GLY A 60 11.12 -7.82 11.17
N ARG A 61 10.21 -8.78 10.98
CA ARG A 61 10.52 -10.04 10.32
C ARG A 61 10.12 -10.01 8.86
N GLU A 62 11.00 -10.48 8.00
CA GLU A 62 10.68 -10.58 6.59
C GLU A 62 9.67 -11.68 6.34
N VAL A 63 8.66 -11.39 5.52
CA VAL A 63 7.60 -12.32 5.18
C VAL A 63 7.65 -12.56 3.68
N GLU A 64 7.73 -13.83 3.28
CA GLU A 64 7.75 -14.18 1.87
C GLU A 64 6.32 -14.32 1.34
N LEU A 65 6.03 -13.58 0.28
CA LEU A 65 4.73 -13.62 -0.37
C LEU A 65 4.91 -13.97 -1.84
N ASN A 66 3.98 -14.77 -2.37
CA ASN A 66 3.96 -14.99 -3.80
C ASN A 66 3.33 -13.78 -4.50
N HIS A 67 3.28 -13.83 -5.83
CA HIS A 67 2.78 -12.68 -6.61
C HIS A 67 1.36 -12.27 -6.22
N GLY A 68 0.45 -13.22 -6.15
CA GLY A 68 -0.95 -12.90 -5.83
C GLY A 68 -1.11 -12.34 -4.43
N GLU A 69 -0.41 -12.93 -3.48
CA GLU A 69 -0.43 -12.45 -2.10
C GLU A 69 0.11 -11.03 -2.00
N TYR A 70 1.25 -10.79 -2.64
CA TYR A 70 1.84 -9.46 -2.62
C TYR A 70 0.93 -8.43 -3.29
N ALA A 71 0.41 -8.75 -4.46
CA ALA A 71 -0.41 -7.81 -5.21
C ALA A 71 -1.68 -7.42 -4.45
N MET A 72 -2.33 -8.39 -3.82
CA MET A 72 -3.53 -8.09 -3.03
C MET A 72 -3.18 -7.27 -1.80
N LEU A 73 -2.11 -7.63 -1.11
CA LEU A 73 -1.68 -6.88 0.06
C LEU A 73 -1.34 -5.44 -0.31
N TYR A 74 -0.56 -5.26 -1.35
CA TYR A 74 -0.16 -3.93 -1.78
C TYR A 74 -1.35 -3.09 -2.20
N CYS A 75 -2.30 -3.69 -2.89
CA CYS A 75 -3.53 -3.00 -3.30
C CYS A 75 -4.25 -2.43 -2.09
N MET A 76 -4.49 -3.27 -1.09
CA MET A 76 -5.19 -2.82 0.11
C MET A 76 -4.36 -1.83 0.93
N ALA A 77 -3.07 -2.08 1.04
CA ALA A 77 -2.19 -1.24 1.87
C ALA A 77 -1.97 0.14 1.25
N SER A 78 -2.11 0.27 -0.06
CA SER A 78 -1.97 1.56 -0.73
C SER A 78 -3.10 2.52 -0.39
N SER A 79 -4.23 2.01 0.08
CA SER A 79 -5.38 2.82 0.46
C SER A 79 -5.98 2.27 1.75
N PRO A 80 -5.31 2.48 2.88
CA PRO A 80 -5.80 1.95 4.16
C PRO A 80 -7.19 2.46 4.47
N GLY A 81 -8.03 1.57 4.96
CA GLY A 81 -9.42 1.89 5.26
C GLY A 81 -10.36 1.76 4.09
N GLN A 82 -9.85 1.68 2.87
CA GLN A 82 -10.71 1.53 1.71
C GLN A 82 -11.15 0.08 1.57
N LEU A 83 -12.43 -0.09 1.26
CA LEU A 83 -13.00 -1.41 1.00
C LEU A 83 -12.73 -1.82 -0.44
N PHE A 84 -12.25 -3.04 -0.61
CA PHE A 84 -12.04 -3.63 -1.93
C PHE A 84 -12.89 -4.88 -2.07
N SER A 85 -13.61 -4.98 -3.18
CA SER A 85 -14.37 -6.19 -3.48
C SER A 85 -13.43 -7.32 -3.90
N LYS A 86 -13.94 -8.55 -3.88
CA LYS A 86 -13.17 -9.69 -4.38
C LYS A 86 -12.75 -9.48 -5.83
N ALA A 87 -13.64 -8.93 -6.65
CA ALA A 87 -13.34 -8.66 -8.04
C ALA A 87 -12.19 -7.67 -8.18
N GLN A 88 -12.21 -6.59 -7.40
CA GLN A 88 -11.13 -5.61 -7.44
C GLN A 88 -9.80 -6.20 -7.04
N LEU A 89 -9.78 -7.02 -6.00
CA LEU A 89 -8.55 -7.65 -5.55
C LEU A 89 -8.03 -8.66 -6.55
N TYR A 90 -8.91 -9.43 -7.15
CA TYR A 90 -8.52 -10.39 -8.18
C TYR A 90 -7.91 -9.69 -9.38
N GLU A 91 -8.56 -8.63 -9.86
CA GLU A 91 -8.07 -7.88 -11.00
C GLU A 91 -6.75 -7.19 -10.70
N ALA A 92 -6.57 -6.70 -9.49
CA ALA A 92 -5.31 -6.09 -9.08
C ALA A 92 -4.17 -7.12 -9.10
N ALA A 93 -4.47 -8.37 -8.75
CA ALA A 93 -3.44 -9.40 -8.69
C ALA A 93 -3.07 -9.94 -10.06
N TRP A 94 -4.04 -10.13 -10.94
CA TRP A 94 -3.79 -10.82 -12.20
C TRP A 94 -4.11 -10.02 -13.45
N GLY A 95 -4.72 -8.84 -13.31
CA GLY A 95 -5.06 -8.02 -14.46
C GLY A 95 -6.15 -8.64 -15.34
N GLU A 96 -6.87 -9.61 -14.82
CA GLU A 96 -7.91 -10.32 -15.54
C GLU A 96 -9.25 -10.13 -14.89
N GLU A 97 -10.31 -10.28 -15.67
CA GLU A 97 -11.66 -10.17 -15.15
C GLU A 97 -11.95 -11.29 -14.15
N TYR A 98 -12.57 -10.91 -13.05
CA TYR A 98 -12.95 -11.86 -12.01
C TYR A 98 -14.14 -12.70 -12.50
N LEU A 99 -13.98 -14.02 -12.47
CA LEU A 99 -15.03 -14.94 -12.83
C LEU A 99 -15.68 -15.51 -11.57
N HIS A 100 -16.98 -15.51 -11.54
CA HIS A 100 -17.72 -16.05 -10.40
C HIS A 100 -17.37 -17.51 -10.13
N GLY A 101 -17.34 -17.86 -8.86
CA GLY A 101 -17.12 -19.24 -8.46
C GLY A 101 -15.67 -19.59 -8.19
N THR A 102 -14.74 -18.63 -8.37
CA THR A 102 -13.35 -18.88 -7.99
C THR A 102 -13.16 -18.56 -6.51
N ASN A 103 -12.41 -19.41 -5.82
CA ASN A 103 -12.08 -19.20 -4.41
C ASN A 103 -10.71 -18.61 -4.23
N SER A 104 -10.11 -18.15 -5.33
CA SER A 104 -8.70 -17.69 -5.29
C SER A 104 -8.49 -16.54 -4.32
N VAL A 105 -9.42 -15.58 -4.29
CA VAL A 105 -9.28 -14.42 -3.41
C VAL A 105 -9.33 -14.83 -1.95
N GLU A 106 -10.34 -15.62 -1.57
CA GLU A 106 -10.45 -16.09 -0.20
C GLU A 106 -9.24 -16.87 0.25
N ASN A 107 -8.72 -17.73 -0.62
CA ASN A 107 -7.54 -18.53 -0.30
C ASN A 107 -6.32 -17.66 -0.10
N ILE A 108 -6.15 -16.66 -0.94
CA ILE A 108 -5.02 -15.74 -0.81
C ILE A 108 -5.14 -14.90 0.46
N ILE A 109 -6.32 -14.40 0.74
CA ILE A 109 -6.55 -13.65 1.98
C ILE A 109 -6.24 -14.53 3.20
N TRP A 110 -6.67 -15.79 3.16
CA TRP A 110 -6.37 -16.71 4.25
C TRP A 110 -4.86 -16.91 4.44
N ARG A 111 -4.12 -17.08 3.34
CA ARG A 111 -2.68 -17.22 3.42
C ARG A 111 -2.02 -15.96 3.94
N LEU A 112 -2.48 -14.80 3.50
CA LEU A 112 -1.96 -13.53 4.00
C LEU A 112 -2.16 -13.42 5.50
N ARG A 113 -3.35 -13.76 5.98
CA ARG A 113 -3.61 -13.72 7.41
C ARG A 113 -2.68 -14.65 8.19
N ARG A 114 -2.46 -15.84 7.66
CA ARG A 114 -1.56 -16.78 8.32
C ARG A 114 -0.12 -16.26 8.39
N LYS A 115 0.29 -15.49 7.40
CA LYS A 115 1.66 -14.99 7.34
C LYS A 115 1.84 -13.69 8.11
N LEU A 116 0.82 -12.87 8.17
CA LEU A 116 0.93 -11.50 8.71
C LEU A 116 0.28 -11.31 10.06
N GLU A 117 -0.85 -11.97 10.31
CA GLU A 117 -1.61 -11.73 11.53
C GLU A 117 -1.06 -12.57 12.68
N GLU A 118 -1.07 -11.97 13.86
CA GLU A 118 -0.70 -12.69 15.06
C GLU A 118 -1.67 -13.84 15.32
N ASP A 119 -2.96 -13.58 15.13
CA ASP A 119 -3.99 -14.60 15.19
C ASP A 119 -4.85 -14.51 13.93
N PRO A 120 -4.67 -15.43 12.97
CA PRO A 120 -5.40 -15.36 11.70
C PRO A 120 -6.93 -15.38 11.86
N LYS A 121 -7.42 -15.98 12.93
CA LYS A 121 -8.87 -16.04 13.16
C LYS A 121 -9.43 -14.73 13.69
N HIS A 122 -8.56 -13.89 14.24
CA HIS A 122 -8.94 -12.58 14.77
C HIS A 122 -8.00 -11.53 14.20
N PRO A 123 -8.08 -11.29 12.88
CA PRO A 123 -7.09 -10.45 12.22
C PRO A 123 -7.15 -9.00 12.67
N GLY A 124 -5.98 -8.43 12.92
CA GLY A 124 -5.86 -7.04 13.29
C GLY A 124 -5.64 -6.11 12.12
N TYR A 125 -5.22 -6.63 10.98
CA TYR A 125 -4.91 -5.84 9.79
C TYR A 125 -5.90 -6.06 8.67
N ILE A 126 -6.05 -7.30 8.21
CA ILE A 126 -6.90 -7.62 7.06
C ILE A 126 -8.29 -7.96 7.57
N LYS A 127 -9.22 -7.04 7.37
CA LYS A 127 -10.58 -7.18 7.88
C LYS A 127 -11.52 -7.63 6.78
N THR A 128 -12.46 -8.49 7.14
CA THR A 128 -13.54 -8.88 6.26
C THR A 128 -14.74 -7.97 6.50
N VAL A 129 -15.30 -7.42 5.43
CA VAL A 129 -16.58 -6.73 5.50
C VAL A 129 -17.58 -7.66 4.84
N VAL A 130 -18.42 -8.28 5.64
CA VAL A 130 -19.34 -9.33 5.19
C VAL A 130 -20.22 -8.82 4.06
N GLY A 131 -20.26 -9.58 2.97
CA GLY A 131 -21.06 -9.22 1.81
C GLY A 131 -20.45 -8.17 0.90
N ALA A 132 -19.27 -7.62 1.25
CA ALA A 132 -18.68 -6.52 0.48
C ALA A 132 -17.23 -6.78 0.04
N GLY A 133 -16.38 -7.33 0.92
CA GLY A 133 -15.00 -7.59 0.55
C GLY A 133 -14.06 -7.48 1.71
N TYR A 134 -12.90 -6.87 1.47
CA TYR A 134 -11.81 -6.80 2.46
C TYR A 134 -11.20 -5.41 2.49
N LYS A 135 -10.59 -5.08 3.62
CA LYS A 135 -9.84 -3.84 3.77
C LYS A 135 -8.71 -4.03 4.77
N ILE A 136 -7.72 -3.14 4.72
CA ILE A 136 -6.73 -3.05 5.76
C ILE A 136 -7.12 -1.89 6.68
N ASP A 137 -7.19 -2.18 7.96
CA ASP A 137 -7.65 -1.20 8.92
C ASP A 137 -7.05 -1.48 10.29
N ILE A 138 -6.14 -0.62 10.74
CA ILE A 138 -5.51 -0.75 12.05
C ILE A 138 -6.14 0.17 13.08
N HIS A 139 -7.17 0.89 12.68
CA HIS A 139 -7.78 1.89 13.56
C HIS A 139 -8.28 1.28 14.86
N ASN A 140 -8.76 0.06 14.79
CA ASN A 140 -9.31 -0.61 15.97
C ASN A 140 -8.30 -0.78 17.10
N ARG A 141 -7.02 -0.88 16.78
CA ARG A 141 -6.00 -1.04 17.80
C ARG A 141 -5.90 0.18 18.67
N GLN A 142 -5.97 1.36 18.05
CA GLN A 142 -5.90 2.60 18.79
C GLN A 142 -7.16 2.84 19.56
N SER A 143 -8.29 2.50 19.00
CA SER A 143 -9.56 2.63 19.70
C SER A 143 -9.57 1.79 20.97
N GLY A 144 -9.05 0.58 20.87
CA GLY A 144 -8.97 -0.29 22.05
C GLY A 144 -8.07 0.27 23.14
N MET A 145 -7.06 1.01 22.75
CA MET A 145 -6.13 1.58 23.72
C MET A 145 -6.73 2.78 24.46
N GLU A 146 -7.65 3.45 23.85
CA GLU A 146 -8.26 4.62 24.46
C GLU A 146 -9.32 4.27 25.49
N ASP A 147 -9.77 3.07 25.49
CA ASP A 147 -10.78 2.61 26.46
C ASP A 147 -10.19 2.22 27.83
#